data_d7c27a0342c5175a1205c79a2dce081b
#
_entry.id   d7c27a0342c5175a1205c79a2dce081b
#
_cell.length_a   1.000
_cell.length_b   1.000
_cell.length_c   1.000
_cell.angle_alpha   90.00
_cell.angle_beta   90.00
_cell.angle_gamma   90.00
#
_symmetry.space_group_name_H-M   'P 1'
#
loop_
_entity.id
_entity.type
_entity.pdbx_description
1 polymer ?
#
loop_
_entity_poly.entity_id
_entity_poly.type
_entity_poly.pdbx_seq_one_letter_code
_entity_poly.pdbx_strand_id
1 'polypeptide(L)'
;EGLKNLMASIDKQTMNPDEYELVFVDDGSTTDTYERLQEFAETRPNMTVKQIENSGWGSRPRNIATKMAKGEYILYLDHDDTVFPETFERVYNFGKENNLDVVSGKEVRTNGWSWGWKQFSENNPHAEEMGIECLLPMTPHKFYKREFLLENDITFDDGARVLWEDVYFNSKAFIHGAKVGILADYPTYYWIATGANNSSSFGRDPHEKWNQINKLFNFFKDNIKEQRDLDFMLTHWYRSRVLGILGQWLLKNNNERIDIEFNYAKKLAEELIPAYISENLDKNNQVKDYLLRQGDLDSLKKLAQIDAGITALSYVEDAYFKEDKLFFKTSTKMTYEDKEDFFIEKTADRMERILPEEIKSKLPKEFFDYSDDLAEFTYEPSIKGRNSRATWKIDGSTSNVEVVNKKANLYKIEGEMSFSVQINDYIL
;
A
#
# COMPACT_ATOMS: atom_id res chain seq x y z
N GLU A 1 -17.79 12.26 15.51
CA GLU A 1 -18.28 12.21 14.12
C GLU A 1 -17.90 10.87 13.46
N GLY A 2 -16.66 10.39 13.56
CA GLY A 2 -16.21 9.13 12.98
C GLY A 2 -17.12 7.94 13.35
N LEU A 3 -17.34 7.73 14.64
CA LEU A 3 -18.23 6.67 15.13
C LEU A 3 -19.66 6.75 14.55
N LYS A 4 -20.21 7.96 14.36
CA LYS A 4 -21.51 8.14 13.70
C LYS A 4 -21.49 7.70 12.24
N ASN A 5 -20.43 8.06 11.51
CA ASN A 5 -20.28 7.70 10.11
C ASN A 5 -20.10 6.19 9.97
N LEU A 6 -19.31 5.57 10.84
CA LEU A 6 -19.14 4.13 10.91
C LEU A 6 -20.50 3.44 11.11
N MET A 7 -21.26 3.80 12.16
CA MET A 7 -22.57 3.22 12.43
C MET A 7 -23.55 3.41 11.26
N ALA A 8 -23.56 4.59 10.66
CA ALA A 8 -24.40 4.86 9.48
C ALA A 8 -24.01 4.02 8.26
N SER A 9 -22.75 3.64 8.11
CA SER A 9 -22.29 2.74 7.05
C SER A 9 -22.66 1.28 7.32
N ILE A 10 -22.63 0.87 8.57
CA ILE A 10 -23.10 -0.46 9.01
C ILE A 10 -24.61 -0.60 8.82
N ASP A 11 -25.40 0.42 9.20
CA ASP A 11 -26.85 0.41 9.04
C ASP A 11 -27.30 0.34 7.55
N LYS A 12 -26.39 0.58 6.61
CA LYS A 12 -26.62 0.46 5.16
C LYS A 12 -26.24 -0.89 4.56
N GLN A 13 -25.72 -1.81 5.37
CA GLN A 13 -25.33 -3.12 4.85
C GLN A 13 -26.53 -3.89 4.29
N THR A 14 -26.32 -4.56 3.15
CA THR A 14 -27.34 -5.40 2.50
C THR A 14 -27.56 -6.72 3.24
N MET A 15 -26.54 -7.21 3.97
CA MET A 15 -26.66 -8.37 4.83
C MET A 15 -27.66 -8.13 5.96
N ASN A 16 -28.53 -9.12 6.24
CA ASN A 16 -29.52 -9.00 7.31
C ASN A 16 -28.80 -8.80 8.67
N PRO A 17 -29.23 -7.85 9.52
CA PRO A 17 -28.68 -7.65 10.85
C PRO A 17 -28.64 -8.89 11.76
N ASP A 18 -29.48 -9.88 11.53
CA ASP A 18 -29.48 -11.15 12.25
C ASP A 18 -28.32 -12.09 11.81
N GLU A 19 -27.63 -11.78 10.70
CA GLU A 19 -26.56 -12.59 10.14
C GLU A 19 -25.16 -12.05 10.47
N TYR A 20 -25.05 -10.92 11.16
CA TYR A 20 -23.79 -10.38 11.66
C TYR A 20 -23.90 -9.83 13.07
N GLU A 21 -22.78 -9.75 13.76
CA GLU A 21 -22.67 -9.12 15.06
C GLU A 21 -21.65 -7.98 15.04
N LEU A 22 -21.84 -7.05 15.97
CA LEU A 22 -20.95 -5.91 16.20
C LEU A 22 -20.30 -6.07 17.57
N VAL A 23 -18.97 -6.18 17.62
CA VAL A 23 -18.23 -6.29 18.88
C VAL A 23 -17.33 -5.07 19.02
N PHE A 24 -17.68 -4.19 19.93
CA PHE A 24 -16.89 -2.99 20.26
C PHE A 24 -16.11 -3.19 21.55
N VAL A 25 -14.83 -2.90 21.51
CA VAL A 25 -13.96 -2.87 22.70
C VAL A 25 -13.37 -1.46 22.81
N ASP A 26 -13.86 -0.69 23.76
CA ASP A 26 -13.34 0.63 24.10
C ASP A 26 -12.06 0.50 24.93
N ASP A 27 -10.96 1.05 24.42
CA ASP A 27 -9.63 0.96 25.03
C ASP A 27 -9.41 2.11 26.05
N GLY A 28 -10.37 2.28 26.96
CA GLY A 28 -10.28 3.28 28.05
C GLY A 28 -10.33 4.71 27.52
N SER A 29 -11.29 5.01 26.65
CA SER A 29 -11.49 6.38 26.14
C SER A 29 -11.74 7.35 27.27
N THR A 30 -11.13 8.53 27.17
CA THR A 30 -11.31 9.64 28.12
C THR A 30 -12.44 10.60 27.75
N THR A 31 -13.15 10.27 26.64
CA THR A 31 -14.30 11.02 26.12
C THR A 31 -15.58 10.20 26.31
N ASP A 32 -16.71 10.73 25.87
CA ASP A 32 -18.03 10.08 25.90
C ASP A 32 -18.20 8.91 24.89
N THR A 33 -17.09 8.34 24.42
CA THR A 33 -17.12 7.26 23.40
C THR A 33 -17.82 6.01 23.91
N TYR A 34 -17.49 5.58 25.13
CA TYR A 34 -18.09 4.38 25.72
C TYR A 34 -19.59 4.53 25.93
N GLU A 35 -20.03 5.66 26.49
CA GLU A 35 -21.45 5.99 26.69
C GLU A 35 -22.21 5.98 25.38
N ARG A 36 -21.65 6.59 24.33
CA ARG A 36 -22.26 6.58 22.98
C ARG A 36 -22.36 5.16 22.39
N LEU A 37 -21.36 4.34 22.62
CA LEU A 37 -21.41 2.93 22.17
C LEU A 37 -22.53 2.17 22.89
N GLN A 38 -22.76 2.45 24.19
CA GLN A 38 -23.87 1.87 24.95
C GLN A 38 -25.22 2.35 24.39
N GLU A 39 -25.37 3.64 24.09
CA GLU A 39 -26.59 4.20 23.45
C GLU A 39 -26.88 3.52 22.10
N PHE A 40 -25.86 3.28 21.28
CA PHE A 40 -26.04 2.54 20.02
C PHE A 40 -26.46 1.08 20.24
N ALA A 41 -25.97 0.43 21.30
CA ALA A 41 -26.31 -0.95 21.61
C ALA A 41 -27.76 -1.11 22.11
N GLU A 42 -28.38 -0.08 22.73
CA GLU A 42 -29.79 -0.11 23.17
C GLU A 42 -30.77 -0.45 22.03
N THR A 43 -30.44 -0.06 20.81
CA THR A 43 -31.28 -0.25 19.61
C THR A 43 -30.78 -1.36 18.68
N ARG A 44 -29.68 -2.05 19.03
CA ARG A 44 -29.04 -3.06 18.20
C ARG A 44 -28.73 -4.33 18.99
N PRO A 45 -29.66 -5.33 18.98
CA PRO A 45 -29.52 -6.57 19.76
C PRO A 45 -28.29 -7.40 19.35
N ASN A 46 -27.74 -7.19 18.14
CA ASN A 46 -26.53 -7.83 17.63
C ASN A 46 -25.24 -7.07 18.00
N MET A 47 -25.32 -6.04 18.85
CA MET A 47 -24.16 -5.24 19.28
C MET A 47 -23.77 -5.54 20.71
N THR A 48 -22.49 -5.82 20.92
CA THR A 48 -21.86 -6.00 22.25
C THR A 48 -20.78 -4.95 22.46
N VAL A 49 -20.79 -4.30 23.61
CA VAL A 49 -19.81 -3.27 23.98
C VAL A 49 -19.08 -3.69 25.25
N LYS A 50 -17.76 -3.58 25.24
CA LYS A 50 -16.89 -3.80 26.41
C LYS A 50 -15.89 -2.66 26.54
N GLN A 51 -15.70 -2.19 27.78
CA GLN A 51 -14.63 -1.25 28.09
C GLN A 51 -13.49 -1.98 28.81
N ILE A 52 -12.25 -1.59 28.52
CA ILE A 52 -11.04 -2.09 29.17
C ILE A 52 -10.17 -0.90 29.65
N GLU A 53 -9.18 -1.18 30.50
CA GLU A 53 -8.12 -0.20 30.77
C GLU A 53 -7.34 0.12 29.51
N ASN A 54 -6.98 1.40 29.35
CA ASN A 54 -6.21 1.85 28.19
C ASN A 54 -4.92 1.05 28.01
N SER A 55 -4.78 0.41 26.89
CA SER A 55 -3.62 -0.42 26.55
C SER A 55 -2.55 0.33 25.76
N GLY A 56 -2.87 1.53 25.30
CA GLY A 56 -1.98 2.43 24.56
C GLY A 56 -1.87 2.13 23.06
N TRP A 57 -2.48 1.01 22.57
CA TRP A 57 -2.47 0.63 21.15
C TRP A 57 -3.62 -0.30 20.80
N GLY A 58 -3.99 -0.37 19.50
CA GLY A 58 -5.14 -1.12 19.00
C GLY A 58 -5.06 -2.66 19.09
N SER A 59 -3.90 -3.23 19.40
CA SER A 59 -3.71 -4.69 19.43
C SER A 59 -4.57 -5.40 20.47
N ARG A 60 -4.53 -4.94 21.72
CA ARG A 60 -5.28 -5.59 22.82
C ARG A 60 -6.79 -5.55 22.63
N PRO A 61 -7.42 -4.40 22.30
CA PRO A 61 -8.85 -4.38 22.03
C PRO A 61 -9.24 -5.30 20.84
N ARG A 62 -8.44 -5.37 19.77
CA ARG A 62 -8.70 -6.29 18.65
C ARG A 62 -8.61 -7.76 19.09
N ASN A 63 -7.61 -8.14 19.89
CA ASN A 63 -7.47 -9.51 20.43
C ASN A 63 -8.64 -9.89 21.33
N ILE A 64 -9.12 -8.96 22.15
CA ILE A 64 -10.29 -9.19 23.02
C ILE A 64 -11.55 -9.32 22.17
N ALA A 65 -11.76 -8.46 21.19
CA ALA A 65 -12.89 -8.53 20.27
C ALA A 65 -12.92 -9.88 19.52
N THR A 66 -11.78 -10.35 19.04
CA THR A 66 -11.65 -11.67 18.37
C THR A 66 -12.13 -12.82 19.25
N LYS A 67 -11.78 -12.80 20.54
CA LYS A 67 -12.21 -13.82 21.52
C LYS A 67 -13.70 -13.73 21.84
N MET A 68 -14.27 -12.53 21.84
CA MET A 68 -15.70 -12.29 22.10
C MET A 68 -16.58 -12.63 20.91
N ALA A 69 -16.07 -12.42 19.70
CA ALA A 69 -16.79 -12.67 18.45
C ALA A 69 -17.23 -14.13 18.31
N LYS A 70 -18.38 -14.36 17.68
CA LYS A 70 -18.99 -15.67 17.40
C LYS A 70 -19.14 -15.92 15.91
N GLY A 71 -19.08 -14.87 15.10
CA GLY A 71 -19.21 -14.92 13.65
C GLY A 71 -18.15 -15.81 13.00
N GLU A 72 -18.47 -16.37 11.86
CA GLU A 72 -17.56 -17.24 11.11
C GLU A 72 -16.36 -16.46 10.56
N TYR A 73 -16.60 -15.23 10.08
CA TYR A 73 -15.56 -14.31 9.65
C TYR A 73 -15.52 -13.07 10.54
N ILE A 74 -14.34 -12.48 10.70
CA ILE A 74 -14.07 -11.27 11.47
C ILE A 74 -13.53 -10.20 10.52
N LEU A 75 -14.11 -9.02 10.55
CA LEU A 75 -13.57 -7.80 9.97
C LEU A 75 -13.19 -6.83 11.11
N TYR A 76 -11.94 -6.37 11.12
CA TYR A 76 -11.52 -5.30 12.02
C TYR A 76 -11.84 -3.95 11.39
N LEU A 77 -12.65 -3.15 12.09
CA LEU A 77 -13.06 -1.81 11.68
C LEU A 77 -12.50 -0.76 12.65
N ASP A 78 -11.82 0.23 12.11
CA ASP A 78 -11.40 1.39 12.90
C ASP A 78 -12.57 2.38 13.03
N HIS A 79 -12.69 3.03 14.20
CA HIS A 79 -13.86 3.85 14.57
C HIS A 79 -14.05 5.11 13.72
N ASP A 80 -13.04 5.52 12.96
CA ASP A 80 -13.01 6.69 12.09
C ASP A 80 -13.15 6.35 10.60
N ASP A 81 -13.31 5.06 10.27
CA ASP A 81 -13.48 4.55 8.93
C ASP A 81 -14.93 4.10 8.63
N THR A 82 -15.19 3.66 7.40
CA THR A 82 -16.50 3.17 6.99
C THR A 82 -16.39 1.97 6.03
N VAL A 83 -17.51 1.29 5.80
CA VAL A 83 -17.63 0.17 4.85
C VAL A 83 -18.66 0.49 3.77
N PHE A 84 -18.49 -0.10 2.58
CA PHE A 84 -19.44 0.04 1.49
C PHE A 84 -20.67 -0.86 1.71
N PRO A 85 -21.84 -0.52 1.16
CA PRO A 85 -23.11 -1.16 1.51
C PRO A 85 -23.21 -2.67 1.32
N GLU A 86 -22.55 -3.24 0.30
CA GLU A 86 -22.63 -4.68 -0.01
C GLU A 86 -21.42 -5.46 0.57
N THR A 87 -20.61 -4.82 1.42
CA THR A 87 -19.33 -5.39 1.88
C THR A 87 -19.53 -6.71 2.61
N PHE A 88 -20.41 -6.76 3.62
CA PHE A 88 -20.54 -7.97 4.46
C PHE A 88 -21.06 -9.15 3.64
N GLU A 89 -22.07 -8.95 2.84
CA GLU A 89 -22.67 -9.99 2.01
C GLU A 89 -21.71 -10.52 0.95
N ARG A 90 -21.10 -9.63 0.17
CA ARG A 90 -20.17 -10.03 -0.90
C ARG A 90 -18.95 -10.77 -0.39
N VAL A 91 -18.32 -10.24 0.66
CA VAL A 91 -17.11 -10.85 1.20
C VAL A 91 -17.41 -12.18 1.87
N TYR A 92 -18.53 -12.28 2.61
CA TYR A 92 -18.95 -13.54 3.20
C TYR A 92 -19.22 -14.61 2.13
N ASN A 93 -20.02 -14.28 1.11
CA ASN A 93 -20.34 -15.22 0.04
C ASN A 93 -19.08 -15.68 -0.69
N PHE A 94 -18.20 -14.76 -1.07
CA PHE A 94 -16.94 -15.08 -1.75
C PHE A 94 -16.05 -15.98 -0.88
N GLY A 95 -15.95 -15.69 0.41
CA GLY A 95 -15.19 -16.50 1.38
C GLY A 95 -15.74 -17.91 1.54
N LYS A 96 -17.06 -18.05 1.62
CA LYS A 96 -17.77 -19.35 1.77
C LYS A 96 -17.68 -20.19 0.52
N GLU A 97 -17.98 -19.62 -0.64
CA GLU A 97 -17.96 -20.31 -1.93
C GLU A 97 -16.60 -20.90 -2.26
N ASN A 98 -15.53 -20.21 -1.86
CA ASN A 98 -14.15 -20.60 -2.14
C ASN A 98 -13.42 -21.22 -0.93
N ASN A 99 -14.12 -21.41 0.21
CA ASN A 99 -13.56 -21.95 1.47
C ASN A 99 -12.25 -21.25 1.88
N LEU A 100 -12.28 -19.93 1.96
CA LEU A 100 -11.13 -19.08 2.25
C LEU A 100 -10.94 -18.87 3.75
N ASP A 101 -9.69 -18.72 4.19
CA ASP A 101 -9.34 -18.31 5.55
C ASP A 101 -9.17 -16.80 5.67
N VAL A 102 -8.77 -16.13 4.56
CA VAL A 102 -8.66 -14.68 4.49
C VAL A 102 -9.26 -14.18 3.17
N VAL A 103 -10.12 -13.18 3.25
CA VAL A 103 -10.62 -12.45 2.06
C VAL A 103 -10.08 -11.03 2.10
N SER A 104 -9.23 -10.69 1.14
CA SER A 104 -8.71 -9.34 0.94
C SER A 104 -9.64 -8.58 0.01
N GLY A 105 -10.42 -7.64 0.55
CA GLY A 105 -11.30 -6.78 -0.21
C GLY A 105 -10.59 -5.48 -0.63
N LYS A 106 -11.14 -4.82 -1.66
CA LYS A 106 -10.57 -3.58 -2.19
C LYS A 106 -10.73 -2.44 -1.19
N GLU A 107 -9.60 -1.89 -0.71
CA GLU A 107 -9.57 -0.73 0.18
C GLU A 107 -9.49 0.57 -0.63
N VAL A 108 -10.29 1.55 -0.27
CA VAL A 108 -10.30 2.90 -0.85
C VAL A 108 -9.89 3.91 0.22
N ARG A 109 -9.14 4.95 -0.18
CA ARG A 109 -8.64 5.97 0.75
C ARG A 109 -9.02 7.38 0.33
N THR A 110 -9.45 8.23 1.27
CA THR A 110 -9.86 9.62 1.00
C THR A 110 -8.73 10.53 0.54
N ASN A 111 -7.49 10.24 0.88
CA ASN A 111 -6.32 10.99 0.42
C ASN A 111 -5.97 10.77 -1.07
N GLY A 112 -6.81 10.04 -1.77
CA GLY A 112 -6.65 9.79 -3.20
C GLY A 112 -5.74 8.61 -3.53
N TRP A 113 -5.20 7.96 -2.54
CA TRP A 113 -4.34 6.82 -2.69
C TRP A 113 -5.14 5.52 -2.61
N SER A 114 -5.07 4.69 -3.63
CA SER A 114 -5.59 3.32 -3.61
C SER A 114 -4.43 2.36 -3.69
N TRP A 115 -4.36 1.44 -2.75
CA TRP A 115 -3.33 0.42 -2.69
C TRP A 115 -3.65 -0.79 -3.57
N GLY A 116 -2.59 -1.46 -4.00
CA GLY A 116 -2.71 -2.78 -4.58
C GLY A 116 -3.38 -2.79 -5.95
N TRP A 117 -3.21 -1.72 -6.71
CA TRP A 117 -3.82 -1.54 -8.01
C TRP A 117 -3.78 -2.78 -8.90
N LYS A 118 -2.61 -3.43 -9.04
CA LYS A 118 -2.47 -4.64 -9.85
C LYS A 118 -3.19 -5.85 -9.24
N GLN A 119 -3.16 -5.99 -7.91
CA GLN A 119 -3.78 -7.10 -7.19
C GLN A 119 -5.30 -7.06 -7.23
N PHE A 120 -5.89 -5.85 -7.27
CA PHE A 120 -7.34 -5.64 -7.33
C PHE A 120 -7.84 -5.34 -8.75
N SER A 121 -7.22 -5.94 -9.78
CA SER A 121 -7.70 -5.86 -11.16
C SER A 121 -8.84 -6.84 -11.44
N GLU A 122 -8.82 -8.01 -10.82
CA GLU A 122 -9.83 -9.06 -10.96
C GLU A 122 -9.95 -9.89 -9.68
N ASN A 123 -11.09 -10.57 -9.52
CA ASN A 123 -11.31 -11.49 -8.41
C ASN A 123 -10.37 -12.70 -8.55
N ASN A 124 -9.68 -13.05 -7.46
CA ASN A 124 -8.80 -14.21 -7.43
C ASN A 124 -9.08 -15.07 -6.18
N PRO A 125 -9.71 -16.26 -6.31
CA PRO A 125 -9.98 -17.13 -5.17
C PRO A 125 -8.78 -17.97 -4.71
N HIS A 126 -7.65 -17.89 -5.39
CA HIS A 126 -6.41 -18.62 -5.10
C HIS A 126 -5.22 -17.67 -5.03
N ALA A 127 -5.40 -16.55 -4.34
CA ALA A 127 -4.39 -15.50 -4.30
C ALA A 127 -3.12 -15.91 -3.53
N GLU A 128 -3.20 -16.90 -2.63
CA GLU A 128 -2.06 -17.46 -1.94
C GLU A 128 -0.99 -18.02 -2.88
N GLU A 129 -1.35 -18.46 -4.09
CA GLU A 129 -0.41 -18.92 -5.12
C GLU A 129 0.56 -17.81 -5.59
N MET A 130 0.15 -16.55 -5.45
CA MET A 130 1.02 -15.40 -5.71
C MET A 130 2.15 -15.27 -4.67
N GLY A 131 2.01 -15.91 -3.50
CA GLY A 131 2.87 -15.75 -2.35
C GLY A 131 2.36 -14.69 -1.38
N ILE A 132 3.19 -14.32 -0.41
CA ILE A 132 2.83 -13.40 0.67
C ILE A 132 2.36 -12.02 0.19
N GLU A 133 2.71 -11.64 -1.03
CA GLU A 133 2.26 -10.39 -1.66
C GLU A 133 0.73 -10.30 -1.81
N CYS A 134 0.02 -11.43 -1.84
CA CYS A 134 -1.45 -11.47 -1.91
C CYS A 134 -2.13 -10.74 -0.73
N LEU A 135 -1.42 -10.56 0.38
CA LEU A 135 -1.92 -9.84 1.56
C LEU A 135 -1.64 -8.34 1.55
N LEU A 136 -0.99 -7.81 0.49
CA LEU A 136 -0.88 -6.35 0.34
C LEU A 136 -2.24 -5.70 -0.01
N PRO A 137 -2.50 -4.51 0.55
CA PRO A 137 -1.77 -3.85 1.63
C PRO A 137 -1.90 -4.67 2.92
N MET A 138 -0.85 -4.70 3.72
CA MET A 138 -0.82 -5.44 4.99
C MET A 138 -1.70 -4.82 6.09
N THR A 139 -2.77 -4.12 5.72
CA THR A 139 -3.74 -3.56 6.68
C THR A 139 -4.60 -4.66 7.29
N PRO A 140 -5.18 -4.46 8.48
CA PRO A 140 -6.04 -5.45 9.12
C PRO A 140 -7.47 -5.46 8.56
N HIS A 141 -7.74 -4.66 7.51
CA HIS A 141 -9.08 -4.45 6.93
C HIS A 141 -9.50 -5.57 5.97
N LYS A 142 -9.16 -6.81 6.32
CA LYS A 142 -9.54 -8.02 5.62
C LYS A 142 -10.55 -8.80 6.45
N PHE A 143 -11.21 -9.76 5.83
CA PHE A 143 -12.07 -10.70 6.54
C PHE A 143 -11.27 -11.97 6.83
N TYR A 144 -11.21 -12.34 8.10
CA TYR A 144 -10.46 -13.50 8.57
C TYR A 144 -11.41 -14.54 9.12
N LYS A 145 -11.28 -15.78 8.69
CA LYS A 145 -12.02 -16.89 9.28
C LYS A 145 -11.63 -17.07 10.74
N ARG A 146 -12.60 -16.89 11.64
CA ARG A 146 -12.37 -16.85 13.07
C ARG A 146 -11.72 -18.15 13.59
N GLU A 147 -12.22 -19.31 13.14
CA GLU A 147 -11.69 -20.61 13.51
C GLU A 147 -10.20 -20.72 13.16
N PHE A 148 -9.82 -20.34 11.94
CA PHE A 148 -8.42 -20.33 11.51
C PHE A 148 -7.51 -19.47 12.41
N LEU A 149 -7.97 -18.27 12.82
CA LEU A 149 -7.21 -17.43 13.73
C LEU A 149 -7.01 -18.10 15.10
N LEU A 150 -8.06 -18.73 15.64
CA LEU A 150 -8.02 -19.34 16.98
C LEU A 150 -7.22 -20.64 16.99
N GLU A 151 -7.36 -21.50 15.99
CA GLU A 151 -6.63 -22.78 15.89
C GLU A 151 -5.12 -22.59 15.74
N ASN A 152 -4.70 -21.49 15.09
CA ASN A 152 -3.29 -21.19 14.85
C ASN A 152 -2.73 -20.14 15.83
N ASP A 153 -3.50 -19.75 16.86
CA ASP A 153 -3.12 -18.70 17.84
C ASP A 153 -2.63 -17.39 17.18
N ILE A 154 -3.27 -17.01 16.08
CA ILE A 154 -2.93 -15.78 15.35
C ILE A 154 -3.53 -14.59 16.06
N THR A 155 -2.67 -13.77 16.67
CA THR A 155 -3.04 -12.59 17.46
C THR A 155 -2.20 -11.39 17.04
N PHE A 156 -2.72 -10.18 17.28
CA PHE A 156 -1.92 -8.96 17.23
C PHE A 156 -0.94 -8.95 18.40
N ASP A 157 0.29 -8.51 18.16
CA ASP A 157 1.27 -8.39 19.23
C ASP A 157 0.82 -7.33 20.24
N ASP A 158 0.71 -7.72 21.51
CA ASP A 158 0.15 -6.93 22.61
C ASP A 158 1.23 -6.63 23.68
N GLY A 159 0.98 -5.67 24.53
CA GLY A 159 1.79 -5.32 25.70
C GLY A 159 2.63 -4.04 25.57
N ALA A 160 2.88 -3.57 24.35
CA ALA A 160 3.51 -2.28 24.08
C ALA A 160 3.00 -1.76 22.73
N ARG A 161 3.33 -0.51 22.42
CA ARG A 161 3.11 0.02 21.07
C ARG A 161 3.98 -0.74 20.07
N VAL A 162 3.34 -1.47 19.17
CA VAL A 162 4.00 -2.18 18.06
C VAL A 162 3.65 -1.47 16.77
N LEU A 163 4.64 -0.87 16.11
CA LEU A 163 4.43 -0.30 14.79
C LEU A 163 4.31 -1.43 13.77
N TRP A 164 3.32 -1.32 12.87
CA TRP A 164 3.01 -2.34 11.87
C TRP A 164 2.54 -3.68 12.46
N GLU A 165 1.75 -3.64 13.56
CA GLU A 165 1.13 -4.81 14.16
C GLU A 165 0.29 -5.60 13.15
N ASP A 166 -0.28 -4.92 12.19
CA ASP A 166 -1.02 -5.47 11.05
C ASP A 166 -0.13 -6.30 10.12
N VAL A 167 1.11 -5.89 9.91
CA VAL A 167 2.07 -6.64 9.08
C VAL A 167 2.45 -7.95 9.75
N TYR A 168 2.73 -7.93 11.05
CA TYR A 168 3.00 -9.15 11.82
C TYR A 168 1.79 -10.10 11.77
N PHE A 169 0.59 -9.56 11.98
CA PHE A 169 -0.65 -10.34 11.99
C PHE A 169 -0.92 -11.01 10.64
N ASN A 170 -0.85 -10.26 9.54
CA ASN A 170 -1.05 -10.80 8.19
C ASN A 170 0.06 -11.80 7.82
N SER A 171 1.31 -11.51 8.17
CA SER A 171 2.41 -12.45 7.92
C SER A 171 2.22 -13.76 8.69
N LYS A 172 1.77 -13.71 9.95
CA LYS A 172 1.43 -14.92 10.72
C LYS A 172 0.33 -15.73 10.02
N ALA A 173 -0.73 -15.07 9.53
CA ALA A 173 -1.79 -15.77 8.79
C ALA A 173 -1.23 -16.51 7.56
N PHE A 174 -0.40 -15.84 6.76
CA PHE A 174 0.23 -16.46 5.59
C PHE A 174 1.15 -17.63 5.97
N ILE A 175 2.01 -17.45 6.96
CA ILE A 175 2.97 -18.47 7.45
C ILE A 175 2.25 -19.72 7.93
N HIS A 176 1.05 -19.60 8.49
CA HIS A 176 0.22 -20.74 8.91
C HIS A 176 -0.62 -21.33 7.76
N GLY A 177 -0.39 -20.93 6.53
CA GLY A 177 -0.98 -21.54 5.34
C GLY A 177 -2.41 -21.08 5.05
N ALA A 178 -2.76 -19.84 5.37
CA ALA A 178 -4.06 -19.27 5.04
C ALA A 178 -4.39 -19.40 3.54
N LYS A 179 -5.59 -19.89 3.22
CA LYS A 179 -6.19 -19.78 1.89
C LYS A 179 -6.68 -18.35 1.71
N VAL A 180 -6.11 -17.64 0.75
CA VAL A 180 -6.36 -16.21 0.56
C VAL A 180 -7.10 -15.97 -0.74
N GLY A 181 -8.20 -15.23 -0.69
CA GLY A 181 -8.87 -14.72 -1.89
C GLY A 181 -8.83 -13.21 -1.96
N ILE A 182 -8.80 -12.67 -3.18
CA ILE A 182 -8.90 -11.24 -3.47
C ILE A 182 -10.25 -10.95 -4.11
N LEU A 183 -11.07 -10.11 -3.47
CA LEU A 183 -12.31 -9.58 -4.00
C LEU A 183 -12.05 -8.18 -4.59
N ALA A 184 -11.98 -8.08 -5.90
CA ALA A 184 -11.54 -6.86 -6.60
C ALA A 184 -12.67 -6.05 -7.24
N ASP A 185 -13.80 -6.69 -7.57
CA ASP A 185 -14.91 -6.10 -8.32
C ASP A 185 -15.79 -5.14 -7.50
N TYR A 186 -15.58 -5.10 -6.17
CA TYR A 186 -16.34 -4.23 -5.27
C TYR A 186 -15.43 -3.61 -4.19
N PRO A 187 -15.52 -2.29 -3.91
CA PRO A 187 -14.79 -1.68 -2.80
C PRO A 187 -15.44 -2.11 -1.48
N THR A 188 -14.63 -2.54 -0.53
CA THR A 188 -15.12 -3.09 0.74
C THR A 188 -14.88 -2.17 1.92
N TYR A 189 -13.78 -1.45 1.93
CA TYR A 189 -13.34 -0.64 3.05
C TYR A 189 -12.99 0.77 2.62
N TYR A 190 -13.40 1.76 3.40
CA TYR A 190 -13.16 3.17 3.11
C TYR A 190 -12.35 3.80 4.25
N TRP A 191 -11.05 3.87 4.05
CA TRP A 191 -10.12 4.49 4.99
C TRP A 191 -10.19 6.01 4.90
N ILE A 192 -10.44 6.67 6.04
CA ILE A 192 -10.67 8.12 6.11
C ILE A 192 -9.47 8.82 6.75
N ALA A 193 -8.77 9.67 5.99
CA ALA A 193 -7.70 10.49 6.51
C ALA A 193 -8.26 11.65 7.31
N THR A 194 -8.25 11.54 8.64
CA THR A 194 -8.74 12.57 9.56
C THR A 194 -7.67 13.61 9.94
N GLY A 195 -6.39 13.36 9.61
CA GLY A 195 -5.25 14.16 10.09
C GLY A 195 -4.88 13.90 11.55
N ALA A 196 -5.71 13.18 12.28
CA ALA A 196 -5.51 12.77 13.68
C ALA A 196 -5.29 11.26 13.85
N ASN A 197 -5.23 10.51 12.73
CA ASN A 197 -5.02 9.06 12.76
C ASN A 197 -3.71 8.72 13.49
N ASN A 198 -3.71 7.67 14.29
CA ASN A 198 -2.53 7.19 15.02
C ASN A 198 -1.34 6.86 14.12
N SER A 199 -1.59 6.47 12.86
CA SER A 199 -0.58 6.30 11.82
C SER A 199 0.26 7.56 11.59
N SER A 200 -0.27 8.77 11.86
CA SER A 200 0.47 10.03 11.76
C SER A 200 1.57 10.18 12.83
N SER A 201 1.56 9.35 13.88
CA SER A 201 2.58 9.32 14.91
C SER A 201 3.84 8.54 14.52
N PHE A 202 3.81 7.80 13.41
CA PHE A 202 4.97 7.11 12.87
C PHE A 202 6.12 8.09 12.58
N GLY A 203 7.29 7.76 13.09
CA GLY A 203 8.50 8.51 12.78
C GLY A 203 8.67 9.81 13.55
N ARG A 204 7.85 10.12 14.57
CA ARG A 204 8.11 11.23 15.48
C ARG A 204 9.44 11.04 16.20
N ASP A 205 9.66 9.84 16.78
CA ASP A 205 10.95 9.45 17.35
C ASP A 205 11.69 8.52 16.37
N PRO A 206 12.86 8.92 15.81
CA PRO A 206 13.63 8.09 14.91
C PRO A 206 14.16 6.83 15.59
N HIS A 207 14.52 6.88 16.86
CA HIS A 207 15.08 5.74 17.57
C HIS A 207 14.02 4.64 17.76
N GLU A 208 12.80 5.02 18.19
CA GLU A 208 11.67 4.08 18.25
C GLU A 208 11.39 3.48 16.87
N LYS A 209 11.24 4.32 15.84
CA LYS A 209 10.96 3.90 14.47
C LYS A 209 11.96 2.87 13.97
N TRP A 210 13.26 3.16 14.06
CA TRP A 210 14.28 2.27 13.53
C TRP A 210 14.45 0.98 14.35
N ASN A 211 14.22 1.04 15.67
CA ASN A 211 14.16 -0.17 16.49
C ASN A 211 13.00 -1.09 16.03
N GLN A 212 11.84 -0.53 15.74
CA GLN A 212 10.69 -1.29 15.26
C GLN A 212 10.92 -1.84 13.83
N ILE A 213 11.55 -1.05 12.94
CA ILE A 213 11.94 -1.54 11.61
C ILE A 213 12.91 -2.72 11.74
N ASN A 214 13.94 -2.64 12.57
CA ASN A 214 14.88 -3.75 12.81
C ASN A 214 14.15 -5.01 13.32
N LYS A 215 13.23 -4.87 14.27
CA LYS A 215 12.40 -5.99 14.75
C LYS A 215 11.59 -6.62 13.62
N LEU A 216 10.99 -5.82 12.76
CA LEU A 216 10.19 -6.30 11.64
C LEU A 216 11.03 -7.11 10.65
N PHE A 217 12.22 -6.61 10.26
CA PHE A 217 13.11 -7.35 9.35
C PHE A 217 13.63 -8.66 9.96
N ASN A 218 13.96 -8.67 11.25
CA ASN A 218 14.32 -9.90 11.94
C ASN A 218 13.15 -10.89 11.99
N PHE A 219 11.94 -10.40 12.26
CA PHE A 219 10.74 -11.25 12.22
C PHE A 219 10.56 -11.93 10.85
N PHE A 220 10.73 -11.22 9.75
CA PHE A 220 10.66 -11.83 8.41
C PHE A 220 11.70 -12.94 8.26
N LYS A 221 12.96 -12.67 8.58
CA LYS A 221 14.07 -13.64 8.48
C LYS A 221 13.89 -14.88 9.35
N ASP A 222 13.33 -14.72 10.53
CA ASP A 222 13.15 -15.81 11.48
C ASP A 222 11.96 -16.70 11.14
N ASN A 223 10.90 -16.14 10.55
CA ASN A 223 9.61 -16.81 10.42
C ASN A 223 9.24 -17.20 8.97
N ILE A 224 9.61 -16.42 7.96
CA ILE A 224 9.29 -16.74 6.57
C ILE A 224 10.34 -17.72 6.03
N LYS A 225 9.92 -18.94 5.69
CA LYS A 225 10.83 -20.02 5.28
C LYS A 225 11.00 -20.13 3.77
N GLU A 226 9.96 -19.79 3.01
CA GLU A 226 10.02 -19.79 1.54
C GLU A 226 10.84 -18.60 1.07
N GLN A 227 11.93 -18.88 0.35
CA GLN A 227 12.89 -17.85 -0.07
C GLN A 227 12.24 -16.75 -0.92
N ARG A 228 11.34 -17.13 -1.84
CA ARG A 228 10.59 -16.18 -2.68
C ARG A 228 9.84 -15.14 -1.83
N ASP A 229 9.12 -15.60 -0.82
CA ASP A 229 8.30 -14.75 0.03
C ASP A 229 9.17 -13.89 0.97
N LEU A 230 10.27 -14.44 1.46
CA LEU A 230 11.26 -13.69 2.24
C LEU A 230 11.89 -12.58 1.40
N ASP A 231 12.34 -12.88 0.19
CA ASP A 231 12.94 -11.90 -0.72
C ASP A 231 11.95 -10.81 -1.10
N PHE A 232 10.68 -11.17 -1.34
CA PHE A 232 9.62 -10.21 -1.60
C PHE A 232 9.45 -9.25 -0.41
N MET A 233 9.31 -9.76 0.82
CA MET A 233 9.10 -8.94 2.01
C MET A 233 10.33 -8.06 2.32
N LEU A 234 11.54 -8.61 2.20
CA LEU A 234 12.77 -7.82 2.39
C LEU A 234 12.84 -6.70 1.34
N THR A 235 12.63 -7.01 0.05
CA THR A 235 12.67 -6.02 -1.04
C THR A 235 11.61 -4.95 -0.86
N HIS A 236 10.33 -5.34 -0.63
CA HIS A 236 9.21 -4.42 -0.48
C HIS A 236 9.40 -3.43 0.69
N TRP A 237 9.77 -3.96 1.87
CA TRP A 237 9.95 -3.14 3.07
C TRP A 237 11.23 -2.34 3.04
N TYR A 238 12.32 -2.87 2.47
CA TYR A 238 13.56 -2.15 2.25
C TYR A 238 13.34 -0.96 1.33
N ARG A 239 12.74 -1.19 0.15
CA ARG A 239 12.41 -0.12 -0.79
C ARG A 239 11.54 0.96 -0.16
N SER A 240 10.46 0.56 0.54
CA SER A 240 9.46 1.51 1.03
C SER A 240 9.86 2.22 2.33
N ARG A 241 10.53 1.55 3.27
CA ARG A 241 10.80 2.08 4.61
C ARG A 241 12.23 2.54 4.82
N VAL A 242 13.18 2.00 4.06
CA VAL A 242 14.59 2.36 4.18
C VAL A 242 15.01 3.25 3.01
N LEU A 243 14.95 2.76 1.78
CA LEU A 243 15.35 3.57 0.62
C LEU A 243 14.39 4.72 0.34
N GLY A 244 13.12 4.61 0.76
CA GLY A 244 12.11 5.67 0.59
C GLY A 244 12.47 6.99 1.28
N ILE A 245 13.26 6.98 2.37
CA ILE A 245 13.74 8.22 3.00
C ILE A 245 14.82 8.93 2.19
N LEU A 246 15.50 8.21 1.27
CA LEU A 246 16.59 8.72 0.44
C LEU A 246 16.11 9.46 -0.82
N GLY A 247 14.86 9.90 -0.84
CA GLY A 247 14.26 10.70 -1.90
C GLY A 247 13.88 12.09 -1.42
N GLN A 248 12.69 12.55 -1.80
CA GLN A 248 12.17 13.88 -1.42
C GLN A 248 12.16 14.16 0.08
N TRP A 249 12.17 13.11 0.92
CA TRP A 249 12.25 13.26 2.37
C TRP A 249 13.53 13.97 2.81
N LEU A 250 14.68 13.70 2.16
CA LEU A 250 15.96 14.39 2.40
C LEU A 250 15.87 15.90 2.15
N LEU A 251 15.00 16.32 1.23
CA LEU A 251 14.84 17.75 0.86
C LEU A 251 13.94 18.52 1.83
N LYS A 252 13.17 17.83 2.66
CA LYS A 252 12.12 18.41 3.52
C LYS A 252 12.50 18.42 5.01
N ASN A 253 13.63 17.83 5.38
CA ASN A 253 14.03 17.68 6.78
C ASN A 253 15.35 18.40 7.07
N ASN A 254 15.60 18.69 8.35
CA ASN A 254 16.85 19.30 8.80
C ASN A 254 18.01 18.28 8.82
N ASN A 255 19.26 18.79 8.82
CA ASN A 255 20.44 17.95 8.74
C ASN A 255 20.58 16.99 9.93
N GLU A 256 20.28 17.42 11.15
CA GLU A 256 20.37 16.55 12.34
C GLU A 256 19.45 15.33 12.20
N ARG A 257 18.22 15.55 11.78
CA ARG A 257 17.28 14.46 11.53
C ARG A 257 17.71 13.54 10.40
N ILE A 258 18.25 14.12 9.32
CA ILE A 258 18.76 13.39 8.17
C ILE A 258 19.92 12.49 8.60
N ASP A 259 20.88 13.00 9.36
CA ASP A 259 22.06 12.24 9.80
C ASP A 259 21.65 11.06 10.69
N ILE A 260 20.72 11.24 11.61
CA ILE A 260 20.19 10.15 12.45
C ILE A 260 19.56 9.07 11.58
N GLU A 261 18.62 9.44 10.73
CA GLU A 261 17.86 8.49 9.87
C GLU A 261 18.79 7.78 8.87
N PHE A 262 19.74 8.50 8.27
CA PHE A 262 20.73 7.95 7.36
C PHE A 262 21.63 6.89 8.01
N ASN A 263 22.14 7.18 9.22
CA ASN A 263 23.00 6.24 9.94
C ASN A 263 22.25 4.95 10.29
N TYR A 264 20.98 5.05 10.71
CA TYR A 264 20.15 3.88 10.94
C TYR A 264 19.87 3.10 9.66
N ALA A 265 19.54 3.79 8.56
CA ALA A 265 19.29 3.15 7.28
C ALA A 265 20.52 2.39 6.78
N LYS A 266 21.69 3.03 6.86
CA LYS A 266 22.98 2.41 6.47
C LYS A 266 23.28 1.17 7.30
N LYS A 267 23.18 1.28 8.63
CA LYS A 267 23.40 0.15 9.53
C LYS A 267 22.46 -1.01 9.22
N LEU A 268 21.17 -0.76 9.03
CA LEU A 268 20.19 -1.79 8.68
C LEU A 268 20.54 -2.46 7.34
N ALA A 269 20.88 -1.66 6.32
CA ALA A 269 21.27 -2.18 5.01
C ALA A 269 22.50 -3.13 5.10
N GLU A 270 23.47 -2.77 5.92
CA GLU A 270 24.70 -3.58 6.11
C GLU A 270 24.46 -4.86 6.92
N GLU A 271 23.63 -4.79 7.97
CA GLU A 271 23.46 -5.90 8.92
C GLU A 271 22.30 -6.87 8.52
N LEU A 272 21.23 -6.37 7.93
CA LEU A 272 20.00 -7.15 7.73
C LEU A 272 19.66 -7.44 6.28
N ILE A 273 20.11 -6.63 5.33
CA ILE A 273 19.75 -6.79 3.92
C ILE A 273 20.87 -7.48 3.14
N PRO A 274 20.66 -8.73 2.70
CA PRO A 274 21.61 -9.41 1.82
C PRO A 274 21.88 -8.61 0.54
N ALA A 275 23.13 -8.62 0.07
CA ALA A 275 23.51 -7.81 -1.10
C ALA A 275 22.72 -8.15 -2.36
N TYR A 276 22.33 -9.42 -2.55
CA TYR A 276 21.54 -9.84 -3.71
C TYR A 276 20.12 -9.23 -3.76
N ILE A 277 19.57 -8.78 -2.63
CA ILE A 277 18.26 -8.09 -2.60
C ILE A 277 18.29 -6.82 -3.46
N SER A 278 19.45 -6.20 -3.62
CA SER A 278 19.61 -5.04 -4.51
C SER A 278 19.23 -5.37 -5.96
N GLU A 279 19.44 -6.61 -6.41
CA GLU A 279 19.10 -7.06 -7.78
C GLU A 279 17.57 -7.07 -8.05
N ASN A 280 16.76 -7.18 -6.99
CA ASN A 280 15.30 -7.14 -7.07
C ASN A 280 14.72 -5.70 -7.07
N LEU A 281 15.57 -4.69 -6.95
CA LEU A 281 15.17 -3.28 -6.94
C LEU A 281 15.22 -2.72 -8.36
N ASP A 282 14.34 -1.73 -8.63
CA ASP A 282 14.48 -0.89 -9.81
C ASP A 282 15.81 -0.12 -9.78
N LYS A 283 16.26 0.34 -10.92
CA LYS A 283 17.59 0.94 -11.10
C LYS A 283 17.82 2.16 -10.19
N ASN A 284 16.80 3.00 -9.98
CA ASN A 284 16.91 4.13 -9.07
C ASN A 284 17.17 3.69 -7.63
N ASN A 285 16.49 2.65 -7.17
CA ASN A 285 16.69 2.13 -5.82
C ASN A 285 17.98 1.34 -5.68
N GLN A 286 18.49 0.70 -6.75
CA GLN A 286 19.83 0.12 -6.78
C GLN A 286 20.91 1.20 -6.56
N VAL A 287 20.80 2.34 -7.24
CA VAL A 287 21.71 3.48 -7.06
C VAL A 287 21.64 4.01 -5.63
N LYS A 288 20.45 4.14 -5.06
CA LYS A 288 20.28 4.58 -3.65
C LYS A 288 20.87 3.59 -2.67
N ASP A 289 20.67 2.28 -2.84
CA ASP A 289 21.26 1.23 -2.01
C ASP A 289 22.78 1.30 -2.06
N TYR A 290 23.36 1.41 -3.26
CA TYR A 290 24.80 1.52 -3.44
C TYR A 290 25.38 2.73 -2.70
N LEU A 291 24.84 3.92 -2.94
CA LEU A 291 25.30 5.15 -2.30
C LEU A 291 25.10 5.13 -0.77
N LEU A 292 24.00 4.54 -0.30
CA LEU A 292 23.74 4.35 1.14
C LEU A 292 24.84 3.50 1.79
N ARG A 293 25.18 2.34 1.20
CA ARG A 293 26.22 1.45 1.69
C ARG A 293 27.61 2.09 1.64
N GLN A 294 27.89 2.92 0.62
CA GLN A 294 29.12 3.72 0.56
C GLN A 294 29.16 4.87 1.60
N GLY A 295 28.04 5.21 2.20
CA GLY A 295 27.93 6.34 3.13
C GLY A 295 27.91 7.70 2.44
N ASP A 296 27.57 7.76 1.15
CA ASP A 296 27.61 8.99 0.34
C ASP A 296 26.28 9.75 0.39
N LEU A 297 26.01 10.40 1.52
CA LEU A 297 24.82 11.20 1.74
C LEU A 297 24.72 12.42 0.78
N ASP A 298 25.85 13.01 0.43
CA ASP A 298 25.87 14.19 -0.45
C ASP A 298 25.39 13.83 -1.85
N SER A 299 25.85 12.72 -2.40
CA SER A 299 25.35 12.22 -3.70
C SER A 299 23.88 11.85 -3.64
N LEU A 300 23.40 11.26 -2.54
CA LEU A 300 21.98 10.97 -2.34
C LEU A 300 21.12 12.23 -2.28
N LYS A 301 21.56 13.31 -1.60
CA LYS A 301 20.86 14.60 -1.59
C LYS A 301 20.75 15.20 -2.99
N LYS A 302 21.81 15.16 -3.78
CA LYS A 302 21.82 15.63 -5.17
C LYS A 302 20.90 14.79 -6.06
N LEU A 303 20.97 13.46 -5.92
CA LEU A 303 20.06 12.56 -6.65
C LEU A 303 18.59 12.85 -6.32
N ALA A 304 18.28 13.05 -5.03
CA ALA A 304 16.93 13.42 -4.60
C ALA A 304 16.44 14.74 -5.21
N GLN A 305 17.30 15.74 -5.39
CA GLN A 305 16.97 17.00 -6.06
C GLN A 305 16.64 16.79 -7.53
N ILE A 306 17.44 15.98 -8.23
CA ILE A 306 17.20 15.64 -9.64
C ILE A 306 15.87 14.87 -9.79
N ASP A 307 15.67 13.83 -8.95
CA ASP A 307 14.46 13.01 -8.99
C ASP A 307 13.19 13.81 -8.71
N ALA A 308 13.27 14.78 -7.82
CA ALA A 308 12.12 15.64 -7.47
C ALA A 308 11.63 16.51 -8.63
N GLY A 309 12.51 16.79 -9.61
CA GLY A 309 12.15 17.55 -10.80
C GLY A 309 11.54 16.71 -11.93
N ILE A 310 11.64 15.38 -11.87
CA ILE A 310 11.11 14.50 -12.93
C ILE A 310 9.60 14.32 -12.74
N THR A 311 8.82 14.65 -13.78
CA THR A 311 7.36 14.56 -13.79
C THR A 311 6.86 13.96 -15.10
N ALA A 312 5.61 13.49 -15.11
CA ALA A 312 4.91 13.05 -16.32
C ALA A 312 3.71 13.97 -16.57
N LEU A 313 3.63 14.56 -17.76
CA LEU A 313 2.50 15.37 -18.19
C LEU A 313 1.65 14.60 -19.20
N SER A 314 0.36 14.47 -18.92
CA SER A 314 -0.60 13.83 -19.80
C SER A 314 -1.60 14.85 -20.35
N TYR A 315 -1.92 14.74 -21.63
CA TYR A 315 -2.85 15.59 -22.35
C TYR A 315 -3.96 14.75 -22.98
N VAL A 316 -5.19 15.24 -22.94
CA VAL A 316 -6.30 14.68 -23.71
C VAL A 316 -6.25 15.30 -25.10
N GLU A 317 -5.90 14.52 -26.10
CA GLU A 317 -5.81 14.95 -27.51
C GLU A 317 -7.20 14.93 -28.16
N ASP A 318 -8.01 13.95 -27.80
CA ASP A 318 -9.39 13.81 -28.30
C ASP A 318 -10.26 13.11 -27.28
N ALA A 319 -11.55 13.49 -27.22
CA ALA A 319 -12.56 12.85 -26.40
C ALA A 319 -13.92 12.95 -27.07
N TYR A 320 -14.59 11.82 -27.30
CA TYR A 320 -15.90 11.78 -27.97
C TYR A 320 -16.78 10.65 -27.46
N PHE A 321 -18.09 10.85 -27.52
CA PHE A 321 -19.08 9.81 -27.26
C PHE A 321 -19.36 9.03 -28.54
N LYS A 322 -19.40 7.73 -28.42
CA LYS A 322 -19.91 6.84 -29.44
C LYS A 322 -20.77 5.77 -28.78
N GLU A 323 -22.07 5.73 -29.13
CA GLU A 323 -23.05 4.90 -28.44
C GLU A 323 -23.12 5.30 -26.95
N ASP A 324 -22.89 4.35 -26.04
CA ASP A 324 -22.93 4.51 -24.58
C ASP A 324 -21.54 4.63 -23.94
N LYS A 325 -20.48 4.75 -24.75
CA LYS A 325 -19.09 4.83 -24.31
C LYS A 325 -18.47 6.19 -24.58
N LEU A 326 -17.63 6.62 -23.66
CA LEU A 326 -16.77 7.78 -23.82
C LEU A 326 -15.36 7.30 -24.21
N PHE A 327 -14.91 7.73 -25.37
CA PHE A 327 -13.60 7.40 -25.93
C PHE A 327 -12.62 8.52 -25.66
N PHE A 328 -11.39 8.15 -25.36
CA PHE A 328 -10.28 9.07 -25.15
C PHE A 328 -9.07 8.69 -26.02
N LYS A 329 -8.40 9.70 -26.53
CA LYS A 329 -7.02 9.62 -27.00
C LYS A 329 -6.17 10.58 -26.15
N THR A 330 -5.09 10.06 -25.58
CA THR A 330 -4.20 10.84 -24.72
C THR A 330 -2.76 10.71 -25.18
N SER A 331 -1.98 11.78 -24.97
CA SER A 331 -0.52 11.75 -25.06
C SER A 331 0.10 12.01 -23.69
N THR A 332 1.26 11.44 -23.45
CA THR A 332 2.01 11.62 -22.22
C THR A 332 3.48 11.82 -22.55
N LYS A 333 4.15 12.75 -21.85
CA LYS A 333 5.59 12.95 -21.95
C LYS A 333 6.23 13.11 -20.59
N MET A 334 7.47 12.63 -20.47
CA MET A 334 8.30 12.90 -19.30
C MET A 334 8.93 14.26 -19.42
N THR A 335 8.92 15.03 -18.33
CA THR A 335 9.46 16.40 -18.26
C THR A 335 10.31 16.60 -17.03
N TYR A 336 11.11 17.66 -17.03
CA TYR A 336 11.82 18.14 -15.86
C TYR A 336 11.22 19.48 -15.43
N GLU A 337 10.79 19.60 -14.17
CA GLU A 337 10.13 20.77 -13.56
C GLU A 337 8.91 21.29 -14.36
N ASP A 338 8.17 20.40 -15.03
CA ASP A 338 7.01 20.70 -15.90
C ASP A 338 7.30 21.65 -17.07
N LYS A 339 8.56 21.88 -17.37
CA LYS A 339 9.00 22.90 -18.37
C LYS A 339 9.85 22.31 -19.49
N GLU A 340 10.89 21.57 -19.10
CA GLU A 340 11.86 21.07 -20.06
C GLU A 340 11.58 19.59 -20.33
N ASP A 341 11.93 19.11 -21.52
CA ASP A 341 11.84 17.70 -21.83
C ASP A 341 12.88 16.93 -21.02
N PHE A 342 12.44 15.82 -20.42
CA PHE A 342 13.34 14.86 -19.79
C PHE A 342 14.01 13.99 -20.86
N PHE A 343 15.33 13.87 -20.79
CA PHE A 343 16.13 13.10 -21.73
C PHE A 343 16.83 11.93 -21.07
N ILE A 344 16.95 10.85 -21.84
CA ILE A 344 17.84 9.73 -21.60
C ILE A 344 18.85 9.66 -22.74
N GLU A 345 20.03 9.11 -22.50
CA GLU A 345 21.12 9.02 -23.48
C GLU A 345 21.29 7.60 -23.95
N LYS A 346 21.36 7.37 -25.27
CA LYS A 346 21.73 6.08 -25.81
C LYS A 346 23.25 5.99 -25.98
N THR A 347 23.87 5.05 -25.28
CA THR A 347 25.32 4.77 -25.32
C THR A 347 25.49 3.34 -25.79
N ALA A 348 25.91 3.12 -27.04
CA ALA A 348 25.97 1.83 -27.72
C ALA A 348 24.58 1.16 -27.75
N ASP A 349 24.37 0.08 -27.01
CA ASP A 349 23.13 -0.71 -26.88
C ASP A 349 22.32 -0.40 -25.61
N ARG A 350 22.76 0.56 -24.77
CA ARG A 350 22.16 0.88 -23.49
C ARG A 350 21.40 2.21 -23.54
N MET A 351 20.36 2.31 -22.74
CA MET A 351 19.64 3.54 -22.44
C MET A 351 20.06 4.03 -21.07
N GLU A 352 20.90 5.07 -21.05
CA GLU A 352 21.50 5.58 -19.81
C GLU A 352 20.77 6.83 -19.32
N ARG A 353 20.57 6.90 -18.00
CA ARG A 353 20.12 8.10 -17.33
C ARG A 353 21.22 9.15 -17.33
N ILE A 354 20.88 10.39 -17.69
CA ILE A 354 21.81 11.52 -17.62
C ILE A 354 21.94 11.96 -16.15
N LEU A 355 23.11 11.75 -15.59
CA LEU A 355 23.48 12.16 -14.23
C LEU A 355 24.67 13.11 -14.28
N PRO A 356 24.80 14.05 -13.31
CA PRO A 356 26.00 14.85 -13.16
C PRO A 356 27.26 13.99 -13.00
N GLU A 357 28.39 14.42 -13.60
CA GLU A 357 29.65 13.67 -13.59
C GLU A 357 30.14 13.36 -12.15
N GLU A 358 29.87 14.24 -11.20
CA GLU A 358 30.21 14.06 -9.79
C GLU A 358 29.47 12.89 -9.11
N ILE A 359 28.29 12.48 -9.62
CA ILE A 359 27.57 11.27 -9.20
C ILE A 359 28.04 10.10 -10.08
N LYS A 360 28.06 10.32 -11.40
CA LYS A 360 28.36 9.29 -12.39
C LYS A 360 29.72 8.64 -12.15
N SER A 361 30.74 9.42 -11.81
CA SER A 361 32.10 8.93 -11.54
C SER A 361 32.22 8.03 -10.31
N LYS A 362 31.24 8.04 -9.40
CA LYS A 362 31.22 7.23 -8.18
C LYS A 362 30.47 5.91 -8.33
N LEU A 363 29.67 5.78 -9.39
CA LEU A 363 28.78 4.64 -9.60
C LEU A 363 29.41 3.60 -10.53
N PRO A 364 29.23 2.31 -10.28
CA PRO A 364 29.49 1.26 -11.25
C PRO A 364 28.72 1.46 -12.54
N LYS A 365 29.31 1.06 -13.68
CA LYS A 365 28.72 1.31 -15.01
C LYS A 365 27.37 0.63 -15.23
N GLU A 366 27.13 -0.50 -14.59
CA GLU A 366 25.87 -1.25 -14.64
C GLU A 366 24.67 -0.47 -14.06
N PHE A 367 24.92 0.54 -13.21
CA PHE A 367 23.87 1.37 -12.64
C PHE A 367 23.41 2.51 -13.54
N PHE A 368 24.06 2.68 -14.71
CA PHE A 368 23.60 3.68 -15.70
C PHE A 368 22.57 3.11 -16.68
N ASP A 369 22.51 1.78 -16.81
CA ASP A 369 21.64 1.13 -17.77
C ASP A 369 20.21 1.01 -17.23
N TYR A 370 19.31 1.78 -17.83
CA TYR A 370 17.87 1.81 -17.53
C TYR A 370 17.05 1.11 -18.60
N SER A 371 17.68 0.31 -19.49
CA SER A 371 16.98 -0.33 -20.60
C SER A 371 15.84 -1.22 -20.15
N ASP A 372 16.04 -2.01 -19.10
CA ASP A 372 15.02 -2.91 -18.54
C ASP A 372 13.88 -2.11 -17.87
N ASP A 373 14.23 -1.12 -17.03
CA ASP A 373 13.24 -0.24 -16.39
C ASP A 373 12.35 0.46 -17.43
N LEU A 374 12.93 0.87 -18.58
CA LEU A 374 12.19 1.53 -19.64
C LEU A 374 11.29 0.55 -20.43
N ALA A 375 11.70 -0.69 -20.57
CA ALA A 375 10.89 -1.72 -21.23
C ALA A 375 9.62 -2.06 -20.43
N GLU A 376 9.68 -1.91 -19.10
CA GLU A 376 8.55 -2.09 -18.20
C GLU A 376 7.68 -0.82 -18.04
N PHE A 377 8.07 0.28 -18.65
CA PHE A 377 7.36 1.55 -18.51
C PHE A 377 6.00 1.46 -19.21
N THR A 378 4.93 1.62 -18.44
CA THR A 378 3.56 1.56 -18.96
C THR A 378 2.73 2.74 -18.45
N TYR A 379 1.75 3.16 -19.24
CA TYR A 379 0.67 4.06 -18.82
C TYR A 379 -0.61 3.26 -18.67
N GLU A 380 -1.24 3.35 -17.52
CA GLU A 380 -2.50 2.67 -17.25
C GLU A 380 -3.60 3.71 -16.96
N PRO A 381 -4.69 3.73 -17.75
CA PRO A 381 -5.79 4.64 -17.49
C PRO A 381 -6.63 4.12 -16.32
N SER A 382 -7.18 5.03 -15.56
CA SER A 382 -8.05 4.72 -14.45
C SER A 382 -9.23 5.67 -14.37
N ILE A 383 -10.36 5.15 -13.89
CA ILE A 383 -11.50 5.96 -13.51
C ILE A 383 -11.58 6.02 -11.99
N LYS A 384 -11.82 7.21 -11.45
CA LYS A 384 -11.93 7.42 -10.02
C LYS A 384 -13.22 8.17 -9.67
N GLY A 385 -14.03 7.57 -8.83
CA GLY A 385 -15.21 8.22 -8.28
C GLY A 385 -14.86 9.48 -7.51
N ARG A 386 -15.52 10.60 -7.84
CA ARG A 386 -15.24 11.88 -7.19
C ARG A 386 -15.59 11.84 -5.70
N ASN A 387 -16.70 11.23 -5.36
CA ASN A 387 -17.22 11.14 -3.99
C ASN A 387 -16.73 9.87 -3.27
N SER A 388 -16.90 8.71 -3.89
CA SER A 388 -16.51 7.42 -3.33
C SER A 388 -15.00 7.22 -3.27
N ARG A 389 -14.23 7.98 -4.07
CA ARG A 389 -12.78 7.81 -4.25
C ARG A 389 -12.36 6.43 -4.74
N ALA A 390 -13.31 5.52 -4.96
CA ALA A 390 -13.05 4.23 -5.56
C ALA A 390 -12.36 4.41 -6.91
N THR A 391 -11.32 3.62 -7.15
CA THR A 391 -10.52 3.71 -8.37
C THR A 391 -10.53 2.35 -9.07
N TRP A 392 -10.82 2.37 -10.35
CA TRP A 392 -10.94 1.18 -11.20
C TRP A 392 -9.95 1.26 -12.35
N LYS A 393 -9.34 0.14 -12.68
CA LYS A 393 -8.56 0.02 -13.91
C LYS A 393 -9.53 0.02 -15.10
N ILE A 394 -9.13 0.66 -16.19
CA ILE A 394 -9.89 0.64 -17.43
C ILE A 394 -9.30 -0.47 -18.30
N ASP A 395 -10.09 -1.51 -18.55
CA ASP A 395 -9.71 -2.62 -19.38
C ASP A 395 -9.72 -2.27 -20.88
N GLY A 396 -8.97 -3.05 -21.67
CA GLY A 396 -8.94 -2.87 -23.12
C GLY A 396 -8.25 -1.58 -23.59
N SER A 397 -7.48 -0.91 -22.70
CA SER A 397 -6.64 0.21 -23.10
C SER A 397 -5.45 -0.29 -23.91
N THR A 398 -5.16 0.43 -25.02
CA THR A 398 -3.91 0.23 -25.78
C THR A 398 -2.98 1.38 -25.46
N SER A 399 -1.85 1.07 -24.85
CA SER A 399 -0.78 2.05 -24.60
C SER A 399 0.44 1.72 -25.42
N ASN A 400 1.05 2.75 -25.97
CA ASN A 400 2.35 2.65 -26.63
C ASN A 400 3.29 3.65 -25.94
N VAL A 401 4.37 3.15 -25.35
CA VAL A 401 5.43 3.98 -24.80
C VAL A 401 6.61 3.90 -25.73
N GLU A 402 6.99 5.03 -26.30
CA GLU A 402 8.09 5.11 -27.24
C GLU A 402 9.23 5.95 -26.65
N VAL A 403 10.43 5.46 -26.89
CA VAL A 403 11.67 6.20 -26.65
C VAL A 403 12.08 6.84 -27.97
N VAL A 404 11.77 8.12 -28.15
CA VAL A 404 11.86 8.82 -29.43
C VAL A 404 13.16 9.61 -29.51
N ASN A 405 13.97 9.33 -30.54
CA ASN A 405 15.21 10.07 -30.81
C ASN A 405 14.90 11.51 -31.28
N LYS A 406 15.35 12.51 -30.54
CA LYS A 406 15.15 13.93 -30.91
C LYS A 406 16.41 14.60 -31.38
N LYS A 407 17.60 14.19 -30.95
CA LYS A 407 18.87 14.80 -31.37
C LYS A 407 20.06 13.89 -31.02
N ALA A 408 20.83 13.49 -32.02
CA ALA A 408 22.00 12.62 -31.86
C ALA A 408 21.67 11.34 -31.05
N ASN A 409 22.20 11.20 -29.84
CA ASN A 409 21.98 10.08 -28.92
C ASN A 409 21.00 10.38 -27.77
N LEU A 410 20.28 11.51 -27.84
CA LEU A 410 19.30 11.91 -26.83
C LEU A 410 17.89 11.47 -27.22
N TYR A 411 17.21 10.85 -26.27
CA TYR A 411 15.89 10.28 -26.42
C TYR A 411 14.93 10.84 -25.37
N LYS A 412 13.67 11.04 -25.77
CA LYS A 412 12.55 11.37 -24.89
C LYS A 412 11.71 10.13 -24.64
N ILE A 413 11.04 10.12 -23.50
CA ILE A 413 10.01 9.13 -23.19
C ILE A 413 8.65 9.79 -23.46
N GLU A 414 7.98 9.33 -24.51
CA GLU A 414 6.65 9.80 -24.92
C GLU A 414 5.71 8.59 -24.99
N GLY A 415 4.43 8.78 -24.74
CA GLY A 415 3.44 7.72 -24.85
C GLY A 415 2.12 8.21 -25.41
N GLU A 416 1.47 7.37 -26.19
CA GLU A 416 0.10 7.54 -26.61
C GLU A 416 -0.77 6.42 -26.05
N MET A 417 -2.00 6.75 -25.71
CA MET A 417 -2.95 5.77 -25.21
C MET A 417 -4.36 6.06 -25.74
N SER A 418 -5.06 5.01 -26.12
CA SER A 418 -6.46 5.05 -26.48
C SER A 418 -7.26 4.09 -25.59
N PHE A 419 -8.37 4.57 -25.05
CA PHE A 419 -9.24 3.78 -24.19
C PHE A 419 -10.69 4.27 -24.27
N SER A 420 -11.63 3.44 -23.83
CA SER A 420 -13.03 3.83 -23.70
C SER A 420 -13.58 3.50 -22.32
N VAL A 421 -14.55 4.29 -21.87
CA VAL A 421 -15.18 4.15 -20.55
C VAL A 421 -16.68 4.06 -20.75
N GLN A 422 -17.29 3.01 -20.22
CA GLN A 422 -18.71 2.90 -19.99
C GLN A 422 -18.97 3.15 -18.51
N ILE A 423 -19.51 4.32 -18.18
CA ILE A 423 -19.56 4.81 -16.77
C ILE A 423 -20.36 3.86 -15.86
N ASN A 424 -21.39 3.19 -16.41
CA ASN A 424 -22.23 2.28 -15.65
C ASN A 424 -21.53 0.99 -15.20
N ASP A 425 -20.35 0.68 -15.76
CA ASP A 425 -19.56 -0.50 -15.36
C ASP A 425 -18.78 -0.28 -14.06
N TYR A 426 -18.81 0.96 -13.54
CA TYR A 426 -17.98 1.34 -12.38
C TYR A 426 -18.84 1.87 -11.24
N ILE A 427 -18.48 1.51 -10.02
CA ILE A 427 -19.04 2.09 -8.79
C ILE A 427 -18.29 3.40 -8.50
N LEU A 428 -18.90 4.53 -8.80
CA LEU A 428 -18.27 5.85 -8.70
C LEU A 428 -18.75 6.65 -7.48
#